data_a121ac852a47c742f1e84f68289b0313
#
_entry.id   a121ac852a47c742f1e84f68289b0313
#
_cell.length_a   1.000
_cell.length_b   1.000
_cell.length_c   1.000
_cell.angle_alpha   90.00
_cell.angle_beta   90.00
_cell.angle_gamma   90.00
#
_symmetry.space_group_name_H-M   'P 1'
#
loop_
_entity.id
_entity.type
_entity.pdbx_description
1 polymer ?
#
loop_
_entity_poly.entity_id
_entity_poly.type
_entity_poly.pdbx_seq_one_letter_code
_entity_poly.pdbx_strand_id
1 'polypeptide(L)'
;MDKDAIHHRQATPGPGGGFRREEVEEKLISLFTGEAGIARDRLDLTAPISGYGLDSVSVASILAEAETWAGRRIDPDLLWKQPSIRALADHLSAPPSAEAPKPAAVGEGYDSLTGLLEFEARFRALDEAGLEDPFFRTFDGPSGATIVSQGRSLVNFASYNYLGLAGHEEVKRAVRDAVDRYGASVSASRLSSGEREIHGRLESVLARFVGAEEALVFVGGHATNVSVIGHLCSPQDLIVYDSLMHNSAVTGARLSGARCLAFPHNDTEALDALLNRERRNHRSALVLVEGVYSTEGDLPDLKELVRLKRKHEAWLMVDEAHSIGVLGRTGRGIAEHFAVPASEIDILMGTLSKSLASCGGYVAGARRLIRYLRYTCPGFIFSAGISPANTAAALRAIEIVEAEPSRVEDLRVNAATFARMALASGLDIGRSAHSGVVPVIVGGDMQAMRLSNELFAAGINVQPLVSPAVEPGRARLRFFLSSLHTDEHLGQAVRLTADRVFARPALGR
;
A
#
# COMPACT_ATOMS: atom_id res chain seq x y z
N MET A 1 -18.58 48.28 -9.78
CA MET A 1 -19.08 48.63 -8.45
C MET A 1 -19.76 47.35 -7.94
N ASP A 2 -19.30 46.57 -7.02
CA ASP A 2 -18.18 46.58 -6.10
C ASP A 2 -17.59 45.17 -6.02
N LYS A 3 -16.28 45.08 -5.99
CA LYS A 3 -15.53 43.83 -5.77
C LYS A 3 -15.24 43.77 -4.28
N ASP A 4 -15.95 42.96 -3.56
CA ASP A 4 -15.58 42.66 -2.18
C ASP A 4 -14.49 41.57 -2.18
N ALA A 5 -13.28 42.02 -2.01
CA ALA A 5 -12.09 41.21 -1.75
C ALA A 5 -12.22 40.58 -0.35
N ILE A 6 -12.27 39.27 -0.28
CA ILE A 6 -12.12 38.52 0.96
C ILE A 6 -10.66 38.65 1.39
N HIS A 7 -10.39 39.62 2.28
CA HIS A 7 -9.11 39.74 2.96
C HIS A 7 -8.92 38.56 3.92
N HIS A 8 -7.98 37.69 3.61
CA HIS A 8 -7.35 36.82 4.61
C HIS A 8 -6.69 37.72 5.66
N ARG A 9 -7.39 37.93 6.80
CA ARG A 9 -6.76 38.49 7.99
C ARG A 9 -5.72 37.49 8.49
N GLN A 10 -4.44 37.77 8.28
CA GLN A 10 -3.36 37.16 9.05
C GLN A 10 -3.59 37.51 10.51
N ALA A 11 -3.90 36.52 11.34
CA ALA A 11 -3.99 36.68 12.79
C ALA A 11 -2.58 37.03 13.31
N THR A 12 -2.42 38.22 13.90
CA THR A 12 -1.20 38.63 14.57
C THR A 12 -1.16 38.07 16.00
N PRO A 13 -0.02 37.52 16.45
CA PRO A 13 0.12 37.05 17.83
C PRO A 13 -0.21 38.16 18.84
N GLY A 14 -0.95 37.82 19.92
CA GLY A 14 -1.26 38.75 21.02
C GLY A 14 0.00 39.18 21.77
N PRO A 15 -0.07 40.21 22.63
CA PRO A 15 1.06 40.72 23.41
C PRO A 15 1.50 39.67 24.45
N GLY A 16 2.43 38.78 24.02
CA GLY A 16 2.95 37.64 24.77
C GLY A 16 3.41 36.48 23.87
N GLY A 17 3.25 36.61 22.52
CA GLY A 17 3.89 35.70 21.55
C GLY A 17 3.18 34.35 21.31
N GLY A 18 1.96 34.09 21.84
CA GLY A 18 1.21 32.85 21.63
C GLY A 18 -0.20 33.11 21.07
N PHE A 19 -0.72 32.14 20.32
CA PHE A 19 -2.11 32.13 19.87
C PHE A 19 -3.02 31.65 21.01
N ARG A 20 -4.26 32.15 21.04
CA ARG A 20 -5.27 31.61 21.97
C ARG A 20 -5.67 30.20 21.49
N ARG A 21 -5.99 29.34 22.44
CA ARG A 21 -6.40 27.97 22.16
C ARG A 21 -7.50 27.87 21.10
N GLU A 22 -8.51 28.71 21.22
CA GLU A 22 -9.64 28.72 20.28
C GLU A 22 -9.21 29.09 18.85
N GLU A 23 -8.21 29.95 18.70
CA GLU A 23 -7.66 30.33 17.39
C GLU A 23 -6.88 29.16 16.75
N VAL A 24 -6.15 28.42 17.56
CA VAL A 24 -5.42 27.21 17.12
C VAL A 24 -6.41 26.10 16.76
N GLU A 25 -7.43 25.89 17.60
CA GLU A 25 -8.51 24.92 17.36
C GLU A 25 -9.22 25.20 16.02
N GLU A 26 -9.60 26.46 15.77
CA GLU A 26 -10.23 26.87 14.51
C GLU A 26 -9.30 26.69 13.29
N LYS A 27 -8.01 26.99 13.42
CA LYS A 27 -7.05 26.75 12.34
C LYS A 27 -6.90 25.26 12.06
N LEU A 28 -6.76 24.41 13.09
CA LEU A 28 -6.72 22.96 12.94
C LEU A 28 -8.00 22.42 12.30
N ILE A 29 -9.17 22.83 12.77
CA ILE A 29 -10.46 22.47 12.16
C ILE A 29 -10.46 22.83 10.66
N SER A 30 -10.02 24.04 10.32
CA SER A 30 -9.94 24.48 8.92
C SER A 30 -9.00 23.60 8.09
N LEU A 31 -7.85 23.19 8.64
CA LEU A 31 -6.91 22.32 7.96
C LEU A 31 -7.50 20.91 7.79
N PHE A 32 -8.05 20.32 8.85
CA PHE A 32 -8.67 19.00 8.77
C PHE A 32 -9.90 18.99 7.84
N THR A 33 -10.73 20.02 7.85
CA THR A 33 -11.86 20.12 6.91
C THR A 33 -11.42 20.35 5.48
N GLY A 34 -10.37 21.13 5.26
CA GLY A 34 -9.81 21.42 3.94
C GLY A 34 -9.13 20.22 3.29
N GLU A 35 -8.22 19.59 4.01
CA GLU A 35 -7.42 18.44 3.53
C GLU A 35 -8.23 17.14 3.54
N ALA A 36 -8.95 16.85 4.63
CA ALA A 36 -9.73 15.64 4.79
C ALA A 36 -11.07 15.67 4.08
N GLY A 37 -11.55 16.86 3.70
CA GLY A 37 -12.91 17.02 3.17
C GLY A 37 -14.01 16.63 4.17
N ILE A 38 -13.70 16.55 5.47
CA ILE A 38 -14.64 16.20 6.54
C ILE A 38 -15.50 17.42 6.85
N ALA A 39 -16.82 17.24 6.87
CA ALA A 39 -17.72 18.33 7.29
C ALA A 39 -17.48 18.69 8.77
N ARG A 40 -17.47 19.98 9.09
CA ARG A 40 -17.16 20.49 10.44
C ARG A 40 -18.01 19.85 11.56
N ASP A 41 -19.26 19.55 11.27
CA ASP A 41 -20.23 18.93 12.20
C ASP A 41 -19.93 17.44 12.46
N ARG A 42 -19.05 16.82 11.68
CA ARG A 42 -18.58 15.45 11.87
C ARG A 42 -17.22 15.34 12.58
N LEU A 43 -16.57 16.45 12.89
CA LEU A 43 -15.33 16.48 13.64
C LEU A 43 -15.59 16.39 15.15
N ASP A 44 -15.25 15.25 15.75
CA ASP A 44 -15.16 15.14 17.21
C ASP A 44 -13.77 15.58 17.66
N LEU A 45 -13.64 16.82 18.10
CA LEU A 45 -12.35 17.42 18.49
C LEU A 45 -11.61 16.64 19.60
N THR A 46 -12.27 15.69 20.25
CA THR A 46 -11.69 14.85 21.29
C THR A 46 -11.32 13.44 20.80
N ALA A 47 -11.81 13.03 19.63
CA ALA A 47 -11.44 11.76 19.03
C ALA A 47 -10.00 11.80 18.49
N PRO A 48 -9.29 10.65 18.47
CA PRO A 48 -7.99 10.57 17.83
C PRO A 48 -8.04 10.95 16.35
N ILE A 49 -7.05 11.72 15.87
CA ILE A 49 -6.98 12.18 14.47
C ILE A 49 -6.89 11.00 13.48
N SER A 50 -6.39 9.83 13.90
CA SER A 50 -6.40 8.60 13.13
C SER A 50 -7.82 8.09 12.79
N GLY A 51 -8.82 8.46 13.57
CA GLY A 51 -10.22 8.09 13.33
C GLY A 51 -10.89 8.85 12.18
N TYR A 52 -10.23 9.85 11.60
CA TYR A 52 -10.79 10.62 10.48
C TYR A 52 -10.52 10.05 9.09
N GLY A 53 -9.87 8.88 8.99
CA GLY A 53 -9.61 8.22 7.71
C GLY A 53 -8.57 8.92 6.82
N LEU A 54 -7.73 9.77 7.43
CA LEU A 54 -6.60 10.41 6.74
C LEU A 54 -5.41 9.47 6.65
N ASP A 55 -4.74 9.46 5.50
CA ASP A 55 -3.45 8.77 5.41
C ASP A 55 -2.37 9.51 6.22
N SER A 56 -1.30 8.79 6.57
CA SER A 56 -0.21 9.33 7.39
C SER A 56 0.48 10.56 6.78
N VAL A 57 0.38 10.74 5.47
CA VAL A 57 1.02 11.86 4.77
C VAL A 57 0.10 13.07 4.75
N SER A 58 -1.22 12.89 4.60
CA SER A 58 -2.19 13.97 4.78
C SER A 58 -2.15 14.50 6.21
N VAL A 59 -2.07 13.61 7.20
CA VAL A 59 -1.85 14.01 8.60
C VAL A 59 -0.55 14.79 8.74
N ALA A 60 0.57 14.31 8.20
CA ALA A 60 1.86 15.00 8.26
C ALA A 60 1.81 16.37 7.59
N SER A 61 1.10 16.51 6.45
CA SER A 61 0.91 17.79 5.75
C SER A 61 0.15 18.80 6.62
N ILE A 62 -0.97 18.37 7.19
CA ILE A 62 -1.78 19.19 8.11
C ILE A 62 -0.95 19.66 9.31
N LEU A 63 -0.20 18.74 9.92
CA LEU A 63 0.62 19.05 11.08
C LEU A 63 1.76 20.01 10.73
N ALA A 64 2.44 19.82 9.60
CA ALA A 64 3.49 20.72 9.12
C ALA A 64 2.95 22.14 8.83
N GLU A 65 1.76 22.27 8.25
CA GLU A 65 1.11 23.55 8.04
C GLU A 65 0.71 24.21 9.37
N ALA A 66 0.17 23.43 10.31
CA ALA A 66 -0.17 23.89 11.65
C ALA A 66 1.09 24.38 12.41
N GLU A 67 2.20 23.64 12.35
CA GLU A 67 3.49 24.04 12.91
C GLU A 67 4.00 25.36 12.31
N THR A 68 3.94 25.45 10.99
CA THR A 68 4.37 26.66 10.26
C THR A 68 3.54 27.87 10.65
N TRP A 69 2.22 27.69 10.72
CA TRP A 69 1.29 28.75 11.09
C TRP A 69 1.45 29.16 12.56
N ALA A 70 1.56 28.19 13.48
CA ALA A 70 1.74 28.45 14.92
C ALA A 70 3.15 28.93 15.27
N GLY A 71 4.13 28.78 14.37
CA GLY A 71 5.56 29.01 14.66
C GLY A 71 6.12 28.09 15.73
N ARG A 72 5.54 26.91 15.91
CA ARG A 72 5.87 25.97 16.97
C ARG A 72 5.81 24.52 16.46
N ARG A 73 6.80 23.72 16.84
CA ARG A 73 6.83 22.28 16.52
C ARG A 73 5.89 21.48 17.42
N ILE A 74 5.26 20.48 16.86
CA ILE A 74 4.48 19.48 17.59
C ILE A 74 5.47 18.43 18.12
N ASP A 75 5.33 18.11 19.41
CA ASP A 75 6.14 17.09 20.05
C ASP A 75 5.85 15.73 19.39
N PRO A 76 6.87 15.03 18.86
CA PRO A 76 6.70 13.69 18.30
C PRO A 76 6.06 12.72 19.29
N ASP A 77 6.36 12.80 20.57
CA ASP A 77 5.74 11.97 21.61
C ASP A 77 4.23 12.19 21.73
N LEU A 78 3.76 13.39 21.42
CA LEU A 78 2.33 13.67 21.38
C LEU A 78 1.66 12.90 20.22
N LEU A 79 2.32 12.82 19.06
CA LEU A 79 1.79 12.12 17.88
C LEU A 79 1.68 10.61 18.13
N TRP A 80 2.61 10.03 18.88
CA TRP A 80 2.55 8.61 19.27
C TRP A 80 1.39 8.27 20.21
N LYS A 81 0.88 9.25 20.94
CA LYS A 81 -0.24 9.08 21.88
C LYS A 81 -1.61 9.22 21.22
N GLN A 82 -1.69 9.18 19.89
CA GLN A 82 -2.91 9.40 19.10
C GLN A 82 -3.63 10.70 19.50
N PRO A 83 -3.04 11.86 19.23
CA PRO A 83 -3.61 13.12 19.68
C PRO A 83 -4.95 13.39 19.00
N SER A 84 -5.84 14.03 19.74
CA SER A 84 -7.03 14.66 19.17
C SER A 84 -6.72 16.06 18.65
N ILE A 85 -7.60 16.66 17.84
CA ILE A 85 -7.48 18.06 17.41
C ILE A 85 -7.35 18.96 18.64
N ARG A 86 -8.07 18.66 19.73
CA ARG A 86 -8.02 19.39 20.99
C ARG A 86 -6.65 19.28 21.66
N ALA A 87 -6.05 18.09 21.70
CA ALA A 87 -4.72 17.89 22.28
C ALA A 87 -3.62 18.63 21.48
N LEU A 88 -3.76 18.68 20.16
CA LEU A 88 -2.87 19.46 19.29
C LEU A 88 -3.04 20.97 19.54
N ALA A 89 -4.28 21.46 19.70
CA ALA A 89 -4.56 22.85 20.02
C ALA A 89 -4.00 23.25 21.36
N ASP A 90 -4.15 22.40 22.38
CA ASP A 90 -3.59 22.61 23.72
C ASP A 90 -2.05 22.70 23.67
N HIS A 91 -1.41 21.82 22.88
CA HIS A 91 0.05 21.83 22.71
C HIS A 91 0.55 23.08 21.99
N LEU A 92 -0.08 23.45 20.88
CA LEU A 92 0.34 24.59 20.05
C LEU A 92 0.04 25.95 20.69
N SER A 93 -0.99 26.03 21.56
CA SER A 93 -1.38 27.26 22.27
C SER A 93 -0.71 27.44 23.63
N ALA A 94 -0.09 26.39 24.19
CA ALA A 94 0.57 26.49 25.48
C ALA A 94 1.65 27.59 25.45
N PRO A 95 1.85 28.35 26.54
CA PRO A 95 2.95 29.31 26.59
C PRO A 95 4.28 28.58 26.36
N PRO A 96 5.26 29.19 25.68
CA PRO A 96 6.56 28.56 25.50
C PRO A 96 7.09 28.19 26.89
N SER A 97 7.32 26.88 27.12
CA SER A 97 7.97 26.44 28.33
C SER A 97 9.35 27.13 28.40
N ALA A 98 9.74 27.62 29.54
CA ALA A 98 11.00 28.34 29.72
C ALA A 98 12.25 27.50 29.38
N GLU A 99 12.07 26.24 29.08
CA GLU A 99 13.01 25.29 28.50
C GLU A 99 12.33 24.60 27.27
N ALA A 100 12.19 25.35 26.19
CA ALA A 100 12.22 24.66 24.89
C ALA A 100 13.58 23.96 24.84
N PRO A 101 13.68 22.63 24.64
CA PRO A 101 14.97 22.01 24.39
C PRO A 101 15.60 22.84 23.27
N LYS A 102 16.78 23.42 23.53
CA LYS A 102 17.58 24.04 22.48
C LYS A 102 17.56 23.07 21.33
N PRO A 103 17.25 23.51 20.08
CA PRO A 103 17.38 22.62 18.95
C PRO A 103 18.74 21.97 19.12
N ALA A 104 18.75 20.64 19.23
CA ALA A 104 19.99 19.87 19.32
C ALA A 104 20.88 20.46 18.24
N ALA A 105 22.13 20.80 18.60
CA ALA A 105 23.05 21.50 17.73
C ALA A 105 22.85 20.94 16.33
N VAL A 106 22.49 21.83 15.37
CA VAL A 106 22.19 21.41 13.99
C VAL A 106 23.41 20.64 13.54
N GLY A 107 23.30 19.32 13.49
CA GLY A 107 24.37 18.45 13.01
C GLY A 107 24.75 18.91 11.60
N GLU A 108 26.04 18.91 11.28
CA GLU A 108 26.46 19.24 9.94
C GLU A 108 26.02 18.11 8.98
N GLY A 109 25.43 18.46 7.83
CA GLY A 109 25.05 17.52 6.80
C GLY A 109 23.76 16.74 7.11
N TYR A 110 23.74 15.44 6.81
CA TYR A 110 22.57 14.56 6.96
C TYR A 110 22.18 14.26 8.42
N ASP A 111 23.09 14.52 9.40
CA ASP A 111 22.80 14.35 10.84
C ASP A 111 21.68 15.29 11.33
N SER A 112 21.33 16.29 10.52
CA SER A 112 20.19 17.18 10.76
C SER A 112 18.84 16.62 10.28
N LEU A 113 18.81 15.46 9.59
CA LEU A 113 17.57 14.86 9.08
C LEU A 113 16.72 14.29 10.23
N THR A 114 15.56 14.90 10.47
CA THR A 114 14.61 14.45 11.50
C THR A 114 14.27 12.96 11.34
N GLY A 115 14.04 12.49 10.11
CA GLY A 115 13.74 11.09 9.84
C GLY A 115 14.88 10.13 10.19
N LEU A 116 16.15 10.57 10.14
CA LEU A 116 17.29 9.76 10.58
C LEU A 116 17.27 9.60 12.11
N LEU A 117 17.01 10.67 12.84
CA LEU A 117 16.94 10.63 14.32
C LEU A 117 15.79 9.75 14.81
N GLU A 118 14.63 9.82 14.16
CA GLU A 118 13.49 8.96 14.46
C GLU A 118 13.80 7.48 14.17
N PHE A 119 14.46 7.22 13.04
CA PHE A 119 14.91 5.89 12.67
C PHE A 119 15.88 5.32 13.74
N GLU A 120 16.90 6.06 14.14
CA GLU A 120 17.86 5.64 15.17
C GLU A 120 17.20 5.42 16.54
N ALA A 121 16.22 6.26 16.90
CA ALA A 121 15.46 6.09 18.14
C ALA A 121 14.71 4.75 18.16
N ARG A 122 14.16 4.35 17.00
CA ARG A 122 13.46 3.06 16.86
C ARG A 122 14.42 1.87 17.06
N PHE A 123 15.62 1.93 16.49
CA PHE A 123 16.62 0.86 16.67
C PHE A 123 17.13 0.79 18.12
N ARG A 124 17.36 1.93 18.77
CA ARG A 124 17.68 1.95 20.20
C ARG A 124 16.58 1.27 21.04
N ALA A 125 15.31 1.52 20.73
CA ALA A 125 14.21 0.88 21.45
C ALA A 125 14.17 -0.65 21.25
N LEU A 126 14.56 -1.17 20.07
CA LEU A 126 14.71 -2.61 19.83
C LEU A 126 15.86 -3.20 20.68
N ASP A 127 17.01 -2.54 20.67
CA ASP A 127 18.19 -2.96 21.45
C ASP A 127 17.90 -2.97 22.96
N GLU A 128 17.27 -1.93 23.48
CA GLU A 128 16.83 -1.83 24.89
C GLU A 128 15.83 -2.93 25.27
N ALA A 129 14.98 -3.34 24.32
CA ALA A 129 14.03 -4.44 24.51
C ALA A 129 14.66 -5.82 24.31
N GLY A 130 15.94 -5.90 23.93
CA GLY A 130 16.63 -7.15 23.60
C GLY A 130 16.01 -7.89 22.40
N LEU A 131 15.46 -7.15 21.44
CA LEU A 131 14.82 -7.72 20.25
C LEU A 131 15.73 -7.58 19.03
N GLU A 132 15.91 -8.66 18.30
CA GLU A 132 16.53 -8.62 16.98
C GLU A 132 15.61 -7.92 15.97
N ASP A 133 16.22 -7.20 15.00
CA ASP A 133 15.48 -6.66 13.87
C ASP A 133 14.88 -7.79 13.03
N PRO A 134 13.54 -7.88 12.87
CA PRO A 134 12.91 -8.93 12.08
C PRO A 134 13.00 -8.69 10.56
N PHE A 135 13.49 -7.54 10.14
CA PHE A 135 13.59 -7.15 8.73
C PHE A 135 14.95 -7.58 8.13
N PHE A 136 15.07 -7.58 6.82
CA PHE A 136 16.29 -7.90 6.06
C PHE A 136 16.95 -9.24 6.40
N ARG A 137 16.20 -10.22 6.92
CA ARG A 137 16.69 -11.58 7.10
C ARG A 137 17.09 -12.19 5.77
N THR A 138 18.21 -12.89 5.74
CA THR A 138 18.72 -13.55 4.53
C THR A 138 18.18 -14.96 4.39
N PHE A 139 17.83 -15.32 3.17
CA PHE A 139 17.27 -16.62 2.82
C PHE A 139 18.05 -17.23 1.66
N ASP A 140 18.07 -18.56 1.59
CA ASP A 140 18.68 -19.34 0.53
C ASP A 140 17.65 -20.18 -0.22
N GLY A 141 17.88 -20.40 -1.52
CA GLY A 141 17.00 -21.15 -2.39
C GLY A 141 15.77 -20.37 -2.88
N PRO A 142 14.89 -21.05 -3.64
CA PRO A 142 13.66 -20.43 -4.17
C PRO A 142 12.65 -20.20 -3.07
N SER A 143 11.89 -19.10 -3.19
CA SER A 143 10.81 -18.77 -2.26
C SER A 143 9.62 -19.70 -2.50
N GLY A 144 9.49 -20.76 -1.69
CA GLY A 144 8.39 -21.72 -1.73
C GLY A 144 7.50 -21.67 -0.48
N ALA A 145 6.73 -22.75 -0.25
CA ALA A 145 5.99 -22.95 1.03
C ALA A 145 6.96 -23.09 2.21
N THR A 146 8.19 -23.52 1.94
CA THR A 146 9.31 -23.50 2.88
C THR A 146 10.46 -22.71 2.28
N ILE A 147 11.33 -22.19 3.16
CA ILE A 147 12.52 -21.42 2.79
C ILE A 147 13.63 -21.70 3.79
N VAL A 148 14.88 -21.62 3.35
CA VAL A 148 16.05 -21.88 4.20
C VAL A 148 16.63 -20.54 4.70
N SER A 149 16.91 -20.46 5.99
CA SER A 149 17.69 -19.37 6.59
C SER A 149 18.65 -19.94 7.61
N GLN A 150 19.92 -19.57 7.52
CA GLN A 150 21.00 -20.05 8.41
C GLN A 150 21.01 -21.60 8.55
N GLY A 151 20.81 -22.30 7.42
CA GLY A 151 20.78 -23.78 7.37
C GLY A 151 19.52 -24.43 7.96
N ARG A 152 18.53 -23.66 8.40
CA ARG A 152 17.25 -24.15 8.94
C ARG A 152 16.12 -23.98 7.93
N SER A 153 15.30 -25.00 7.76
CA SER A 153 14.06 -24.90 6.97
C SER A 153 12.94 -24.28 7.81
N LEU A 154 12.24 -23.31 7.23
CA LEU A 154 11.14 -22.57 7.86
C LEU A 154 9.91 -22.67 6.96
N VAL A 155 8.71 -22.81 7.52
CA VAL A 155 7.46 -22.60 6.77
C VAL A 155 7.33 -21.11 6.45
N ASN A 156 7.08 -20.76 5.19
CA ASN A 156 7.25 -19.42 4.67
C ASN A 156 5.91 -18.73 4.38
N PHE A 157 5.49 -17.84 5.26
CA PHE A 157 4.32 -16.99 5.09
C PHE A 157 4.68 -15.53 4.78
N ALA A 158 5.94 -15.23 4.43
CA ALA A 158 6.39 -13.87 4.13
C ALA A 158 6.60 -13.62 2.62
N SER A 159 6.26 -14.57 1.77
CA SER A 159 6.45 -14.47 0.32
C SER A 159 5.15 -14.21 -0.43
N TYR A 160 5.21 -13.32 -1.43
CA TYR A 160 4.11 -13.04 -2.36
C TYR A 160 3.97 -14.10 -3.47
N ASN A 161 4.67 -15.23 -3.39
CA ASN A 161 4.62 -16.31 -4.37
C ASN A 161 3.33 -17.14 -4.21
N TYR A 162 2.18 -16.50 -4.42
CA TYR A 162 0.86 -17.06 -4.18
C TYR A 162 0.62 -18.39 -4.87
N LEU A 163 1.07 -18.53 -6.12
CA LEU A 163 0.84 -19.71 -6.96
C LEU A 163 2.03 -20.68 -7.00
N GLY A 164 3.08 -20.42 -6.20
CA GLY A 164 4.22 -21.30 -6.12
C GLY A 164 5.12 -21.34 -7.35
N LEU A 165 5.05 -20.32 -8.21
CA LEU A 165 5.71 -20.36 -9.54
C LEU A 165 7.16 -19.85 -9.53
N ALA A 166 7.63 -19.15 -8.50
CA ALA A 166 8.97 -18.57 -8.46
C ALA A 166 10.10 -19.61 -8.56
N GLY A 167 9.86 -20.84 -8.10
CA GLY A 167 10.79 -21.97 -8.22
C GLY A 167 10.43 -22.99 -9.29
N HIS A 168 9.37 -22.75 -10.07
CA HIS A 168 8.86 -23.72 -11.03
C HIS A 168 9.84 -23.99 -12.18
N GLU A 169 10.09 -25.28 -12.50
CA GLU A 169 11.12 -25.66 -13.47
C GLU A 169 10.91 -25.08 -14.87
N GLU A 170 9.66 -25.01 -15.31
CA GLU A 170 9.35 -24.44 -16.62
C GLU A 170 9.56 -22.91 -16.68
N VAL A 171 9.31 -22.20 -15.56
CA VAL A 171 9.64 -20.77 -15.45
C VAL A 171 11.15 -20.59 -15.49
N LYS A 172 11.91 -21.37 -14.72
CA LYS A 172 13.39 -21.33 -14.73
C LYS A 172 13.97 -21.65 -16.11
N ARG A 173 13.40 -22.63 -16.83
CA ARG A 173 13.81 -22.96 -18.18
C ARG A 173 13.57 -21.79 -19.14
N ALA A 174 12.37 -21.21 -19.14
CA ALA A 174 12.03 -20.06 -19.98
C ALA A 174 12.96 -18.85 -19.72
N VAL A 175 13.36 -18.64 -18.47
CA VAL A 175 14.35 -17.61 -18.10
C VAL A 175 15.71 -17.88 -18.74
N ARG A 176 16.24 -19.12 -18.64
CA ARG A 176 17.52 -19.50 -19.26
C ARG A 176 17.49 -19.29 -20.78
N ASP A 177 16.46 -19.81 -21.45
CA ASP A 177 16.28 -19.68 -22.90
C ASP A 177 16.23 -18.22 -23.35
N ALA A 178 15.58 -17.35 -22.55
CA ALA A 178 15.50 -15.92 -22.85
C ALA A 178 16.84 -15.20 -22.66
N VAL A 179 17.61 -15.57 -21.64
CA VAL A 179 18.97 -15.02 -21.43
C VAL A 179 19.90 -15.46 -22.54
N ASP A 180 19.86 -16.73 -22.98
CA ASP A 180 20.67 -17.25 -24.07
C ASP A 180 20.34 -16.54 -25.40
N ARG A 181 19.06 -16.23 -25.66
CA ARG A 181 18.63 -15.61 -26.92
C ARG A 181 18.84 -14.09 -26.96
N TYR A 182 18.54 -13.39 -25.85
CA TYR A 182 18.44 -11.92 -25.83
C TYR A 182 19.48 -11.24 -24.92
N GLY A 183 20.28 -12.00 -24.17
CA GLY A 183 21.18 -11.48 -23.15
C GLY A 183 20.46 -11.12 -21.82
N ALA A 184 21.25 -10.69 -20.85
CA ALA A 184 20.75 -10.38 -19.50
C ALA A 184 19.95 -9.07 -19.43
N SER A 185 20.17 -8.13 -20.37
CA SER A 185 19.55 -6.82 -20.42
C SER A 185 19.29 -6.39 -21.85
N VAL A 186 18.28 -5.52 -22.04
CA VAL A 186 18.05 -4.86 -23.35
C VAL A 186 18.89 -3.61 -23.52
N SER A 187 19.49 -3.08 -22.43
CA SER A 187 20.45 -1.97 -22.37
C SER A 187 20.01 -0.69 -23.12
N ALA A 188 18.70 -0.50 -23.26
CA ALA A 188 18.11 0.67 -23.93
C ALA A 188 16.63 0.84 -23.54
N SER A 189 16.10 2.05 -23.73
CA SER A 189 14.67 2.29 -23.68
C SER A 189 13.95 1.53 -24.79
N ARG A 190 12.76 1.00 -24.48
CA ARG A 190 11.92 0.32 -25.48
C ARG A 190 11.52 1.23 -26.64
N LEU A 191 11.36 2.55 -26.38
CA LEU A 191 11.06 3.54 -27.43
C LEU A 191 12.20 3.65 -28.45
N SER A 192 13.44 3.40 -28.04
CA SER A 192 14.61 3.53 -28.92
C SER A 192 15.01 2.17 -29.52
N SER A 193 15.89 1.41 -28.87
CA SER A 193 16.40 0.13 -29.37
C SER A 193 16.24 -1.03 -28.39
N GLY A 194 15.55 -0.80 -27.26
CA GLY A 194 15.34 -1.81 -26.19
C GLY A 194 14.19 -2.76 -26.43
N GLU A 195 13.36 -2.58 -27.49
CA GLU A 195 12.23 -3.44 -27.78
C GLU A 195 12.68 -4.83 -28.20
N ARG A 196 12.01 -5.86 -27.70
CA ARG A 196 12.21 -7.27 -28.09
C ARG A 196 10.84 -7.91 -28.36
N GLU A 197 10.83 -8.89 -29.27
CA GLU A 197 9.61 -9.63 -29.61
C GLU A 197 8.87 -10.19 -28.38
N ILE A 198 9.61 -10.65 -27.39
CA ILE A 198 9.06 -11.22 -26.15
C ILE A 198 8.28 -10.20 -25.31
N HIS A 199 8.59 -8.90 -25.39
CA HIS A 199 7.82 -7.85 -24.69
C HIS A 199 6.40 -7.76 -25.26
N GLY A 200 6.26 -7.67 -26.59
CA GLY A 200 4.97 -7.64 -27.25
C GLY A 200 4.14 -8.91 -27.02
N ARG A 201 4.82 -10.08 -26.95
CA ARG A 201 4.15 -11.35 -26.61
C ARG A 201 3.60 -11.31 -25.19
N LEU A 202 4.39 -10.86 -24.19
CA LEU A 202 3.92 -10.72 -22.81
C LEU A 202 2.74 -9.75 -22.70
N GLU A 203 2.83 -8.58 -23.35
CA GLU A 203 1.75 -7.59 -23.35
C GLU A 203 0.46 -8.14 -23.95
N SER A 204 0.55 -8.87 -25.06
CA SER A 204 -0.60 -9.52 -25.70
C SER A 204 -1.24 -10.59 -24.81
N VAL A 205 -0.42 -11.39 -24.11
CA VAL A 205 -0.90 -12.43 -23.21
C VAL A 205 -1.52 -11.81 -21.96
N LEU A 206 -0.90 -10.78 -21.39
CA LEU A 206 -1.45 -10.03 -20.24
C LEU A 206 -2.81 -9.42 -20.58
N ALA A 207 -2.90 -8.68 -21.70
CA ALA A 207 -4.15 -8.06 -22.14
C ALA A 207 -5.28 -9.09 -22.24
N ARG A 208 -5.03 -10.23 -22.91
CA ARG A 208 -5.98 -11.33 -23.00
C ARG A 208 -6.34 -11.91 -21.64
N PHE A 209 -5.34 -12.11 -20.77
CA PHE A 209 -5.53 -12.71 -19.44
C PHE A 209 -6.40 -11.86 -18.56
N VAL A 210 -6.19 -10.54 -18.51
CA VAL A 210 -7.00 -9.62 -17.69
C VAL A 210 -8.27 -9.13 -18.38
N GLY A 211 -8.49 -9.48 -19.66
CA GLY A 211 -9.68 -9.10 -20.43
C GLY A 211 -9.68 -7.65 -20.93
N ALA A 212 -8.50 -7.05 -21.13
CA ALA A 212 -8.32 -5.71 -21.68
C ALA A 212 -7.99 -5.74 -23.18
N GLU A 213 -8.09 -4.59 -23.86
CA GLU A 213 -7.74 -4.48 -25.29
C GLU A 213 -6.22 -4.53 -25.53
N GLU A 214 -5.44 -3.86 -24.68
CA GLU A 214 -3.99 -3.81 -24.75
C GLU A 214 -3.38 -3.70 -23.34
N ALA A 215 -2.08 -4.05 -23.21
CA ALA A 215 -1.29 -3.86 -22.03
C ALA A 215 0.07 -3.21 -22.36
N LEU A 216 0.69 -2.60 -21.35
CA LEU A 216 2.02 -2.02 -21.41
C LEU A 216 2.80 -2.47 -20.17
N VAL A 217 4.00 -3.04 -20.36
CA VAL A 217 4.81 -3.59 -19.29
C VAL A 217 5.93 -2.63 -18.89
N PHE A 218 6.06 -2.40 -17.60
CA PHE A 218 7.05 -1.57 -16.92
C PHE A 218 8.04 -2.43 -16.13
N VAL A 219 9.13 -1.79 -15.66
CA VAL A 219 10.22 -2.47 -14.93
C VAL A 219 9.86 -2.83 -13.48
N GLY A 220 8.78 -2.30 -12.93
CA GLY A 220 8.34 -2.59 -11.56
C GLY A 220 6.93 -2.09 -11.27
N GLY A 221 6.21 -2.77 -10.36
CA GLY A 221 4.84 -2.39 -9.99
C GLY A 221 4.77 -0.99 -9.36
N HIS A 222 5.66 -0.70 -8.41
CA HIS A 222 5.75 0.63 -7.81
C HIS A 222 5.97 1.73 -8.88
N ALA A 223 6.94 1.52 -9.77
CA ALA A 223 7.24 2.45 -10.85
C ALA A 223 6.06 2.64 -11.81
N THR A 224 5.25 1.60 -12.03
CA THR A 224 4.04 1.66 -12.86
C THR A 224 3.02 2.63 -12.27
N ASN A 225 2.64 2.47 -11.00
CA ASN A 225 1.70 3.37 -10.33
C ASN A 225 2.20 4.81 -10.34
N VAL A 226 3.44 5.05 -9.88
CA VAL A 226 4.02 6.39 -9.83
C VAL A 226 4.02 7.06 -11.20
N SER A 227 4.44 6.32 -12.24
CA SER A 227 4.57 6.87 -13.59
C SER A 227 3.23 7.10 -14.28
N VAL A 228 2.32 6.13 -14.18
CA VAL A 228 1.03 6.18 -14.90
C VAL A 228 0.11 7.22 -14.27
N ILE A 229 -0.08 7.17 -12.95
CA ILE A 229 -0.97 8.10 -12.24
C ILE A 229 -0.41 9.53 -12.35
N GLY A 230 0.90 9.70 -12.10
CA GLY A 230 1.55 11.01 -12.20
C GLY A 230 1.54 11.63 -13.59
N HIS A 231 1.35 10.81 -14.64
CA HIS A 231 1.28 11.28 -16.03
C HIS A 231 -0.15 11.52 -16.55
N LEU A 232 -1.13 10.77 -16.06
CA LEU A 232 -2.50 10.85 -16.55
C LEU A 232 -3.29 12.04 -16.03
N CYS A 233 -3.00 12.50 -14.83
CA CYS A 233 -3.69 13.60 -14.17
C CYS A 233 -2.81 14.87 -14.11
N SER A 234 -3.46 16.01 -13.87
CA SER A 234 -2.86 17.34 -13.84
C SER A 234 -3.53 18.19 -12.76
N PRO A 235 -3.06 19.41 -12.45
CA PRO A 235 -3.70 20.31 -11.48
C PRO A 235 -5.19 20.63 -11.73
N GLN A 236 -5.69 20.35 -12.93
CA GLN A 236 -7.09 20.58 -13.28
C GLN A 236 -7.99 19.36 -12.95
N ASP A 237 -7.41 18.26 -12.51
CA ASP A 237 -8.10 16.99 -12.28
C ASP A 237 -8.24 16.70 -10.79
N LEU A 238 -9.14 15.78 -10.46
CA LEU A 238 -9.36 15.25 -9.12
C LEU A 238 -8.87 13.80 -9.07
N ILE A 239 -8.13 13.44 -8.05
CA ILE A 239 -7.83 12.06 -7.72
C ILE A 239 -8.45 11.74 -6.37
N VAL A 240 -9.30 10.71 -6.33
CA VAL A 240 -9.94 10.22 -5.11
C VAL A 240 -9.47 8.79 -4.88
N TYR A 241 -8.91 8.50 -3.71
CA TYR A 241 -8.35 7.19 -3.41
C TYR A 241 -8.79 6.67 -2.04
N ASP A 242 -8.87 5.35 -1.92
CA ASP A 242 -9.11 4.69 -0.64
C ASP A 242 -7.98 5.00 0.35
N SER A 243 -8.30 5.26 1.61
CA SER A 243 -7.32 5.63 2.66
C SER A 243 -6.23 4.57 2.89
N LEU A 244 -6.47 3.30 2.51
CA LEU A 244 -5.48 2.22 2.57
C LEU A 244 -4.81 1.94 1.21
N MET A 245 -4.94 2.84 0.24
CA MET A 245 -4.31 2.71 -1.07
C MET A 245 -2.78 2.61 -0.94
N HIS A 246 -2.16 1.74 -1.72
CA HIS A 246 -0.71 1.53 -1.69
C HIS A 246 0.07 2.82 -1.94
N ASN A 247 1.13 3.03 -1.18
CA ASN A 247 1.98 4.24 -1.21
C ASN A 247 2.39 4.66 -2.63
N SER A 248 2.67 3.71 -3.54
CA SER A 248 3.06 4.03 -4.92
C SER A 248 1.97 4.79 -5.68
N ALA A 249 0.69 4.46 -5.46
CA ALA A 249 -0.41 5.17 -6.10
C ALA A 249 -0.60 6.57 -5.50
N VAL A 250 -0.51 6.69 -4.17
CA VAL A 250 -0.54 7.98 -3.47
C VAL A 250 0.62 8.88 -3.92
N THR A 251 1.83 8.33 -4.08
CA THR A 251 3.00 9.05 -4.60
C THR A 251 2.75 9.55 -6.03
N GLY A 252 2.22 8.67 -6.90
CA GLY A 252 1.86 9.06 -8.27
C GLY A 252 0.78 10.15 -8.30
N ALA A 253 -0.23 10.04 -7.44
CA ALA A 253 -1.28 11.04 -7.31
C ALA A 253 -0.71 12.42 -6.96
N ARG A 254 0.20 12.49 -5.99
CA ARG A 254 0.87 13.75 -5.61
C ARG A 254 1.74 14.33 -6.71
N LEU A 255 2.50 13.50 -7.40
CA LEU A 255 3.36 13.94 -8.50
C LEU A 255 2.58 14.51 -9.68
N SER A 256 1.31 14.14 -9.86
CA SER A 256 0.44 14.70 -10.91
C SER A 256 0.10 16.18 -10.69
N GLY A 257 0.21 16.68 -9.45
CA GLY A 257 -0.26 18.00 -9.04
C GLY A 257 -1.78 18.13 -8.99
N ALA A 258 -2.54 17.08 -9.24
CA ALA A 258 -4.00 17.05 -9.10
C ALA A 258 -4.44 17.26 -7.65
N ARG A 259 -5.68 17.71 -7.46
CA ARG A 259 -6.29 17.69 -6.13
C ARG A 259 -6.50 16.23 -5.70
N CYS A 260 -5.87 15.84 -4.62
CA CYS A 260 -5.90 14.48 -4.09
C CYS A 260 -6.75 14.44 -2.81
N LEU A 261 -7.72 13.53 -2.74
CA LEU A 261 -8.58 13.35 -1.57
C LEU A 261 -8.71 11.86 -1.25
N ALA A 262 -8.49 11.50 0.01
CA ALA A 262 -8.76 10.16 0.49
C ALA A 262 -10.22 10.02 0.93
N PHE A 263 -10.80 8.83 0.73
CA PHE A 263 -12.06 8.45 1.36
C PHE A 263 -11.82 7.30 2.34
N PRO A 264 -12.64 7.17 3.41
CA PRO A 264 -12.49 6.11 4.39
C PRO A 264 -12.53 4.73 3.72
N HIS A 265 -11.70 3.81 4.22
CA HIS A 265 -11.49 2.50 3.64
C HIS A 265 -12.81 1.74 3.37
N ASN A 266 -13.00 1.37 2.09
CA ASN A 266 -14.17 0.66 1.57
C ASN A 266 -15.51 1.36 1.82
N ASP A 267 -15.53 2.66 2.13
CA ASP A 267 -16.74 3.47 2.34
C ASP A 267 -17.20 4.11 1.02
N THR A 268 -18.06 3.39 0.31
CA THR A 268 -18.62 3.85 -0.97
C THR A 268 -19.62 4.99 -0.82
N GLU A 269 -20.25 5.16 0.35
CA GLU A 269 -21.13 6.29 0.64
C GLU A 269 -20.32 7.58 0.80
N ALA A 270 -19.20 7.51 1.53
CA ALA A 270 -18.27 8.62 1.64
C ALA A 270 -17.66 8.99 0.28
N LEU A 271 -17.30 8.00 -0.54
CA LEU A 271 -16.83 8.22 -1.92
C LEU A 271 -17.90 8.94 -2.76
N ASP A 272 -19.16 8.50 -2.70
CA ASP A 272 -20.27 9.13 -3.43
C ASP A 272 -20.48 10.59 -2.99
N ALA A 273 -20.49 10.84 -1.68
CA ALA A 273 -20.62 12.18 -1.11
C ALA A 273 -19.47 13.11 -1.55
N LEU A 274 -18.23 12.58 -1.55
CA LEU A 274 -17.04 13.31 -1.97
C LEU A 274 -17.10 13.68 -3.45
N LEU A 275 -17.42 12.71 -4.32
CA LEU A 275 -17.57 12.95 -5.76
C LEU A 275 -18.74 13.91 -6.06
N ASN A 276 -19.86 13.83 -5.35
CA ASN A 276 -20.97 14.80 -5.48
C ASN A 276 -20.51 16.24 -5.21
N ARG A 277 -19.64 16.43 -4.21
CA ARG A 277 -19.14 17.76 -3.81
C ARG A 277 -18.09 18.30 -4.77
N GLU A 278 -17.14 17.46 -5.19
CA GLU A 278 -15.91 17.92 -5.84
C GLU A 278 -15.90 17.75 -7.37
N ARG A 279 -16.57 16.73 -7.91
CA ARG A 279 -16.42 16.32 -9.34
C ARG A 279 -16.63 17.47 -10.33
N ARG A 280 -17.61 18.32 -10.11
CA ARG A 280 -17.97 19.44 -11.03
C ARG A 280 -16.96 20.57 -11.06
N ASN A 281 -16.06 20.62 -10.06
CA ASN A 281 -15.03 21.65 -9.95
C ASN A 281 -13.76 21.27 -10.73
N HIS A 282 -13.71 20.07 -11.33
CA HIS A 282 -12.53 19.53 -11.96
C HIS A 282 -12.84 19.03 -13.38
N ARG A 283 -11.81 19.08 -14.26
CA ARG A 283 -11.92 18.63 -15.65
C ARG A 283 -12.28 17.16 -15.73
N SER A 284 -11.59 16.32 -14.95
CA SER A 284 -11.85 14.89 -14.82
C SER A 284 -11.63 14.41 -13.38
N ALA A 285 -12.06 13.19 -13.08
CA ALA A 285 -11.77 12.56 -11.80
C ALA A 285 -11.29 11.13 -12.01
N LEU A 286 -10.30 10.72 -11.21
CA LEU A 286 -9.76 9.37 -11.15
C LEU A 286 -10.02 8.78 -9.76
N VAL A 287 -10.70 7.64 -9.70
CA VAL A 287 -10.89 6.85 -8.47
C VAL A 287 -9.86 5.73 -8.44
N LEU A 288 -9.09 5.62 -7.33
CA LEU A 288 -8.05 4.62 -7.13
C LEU A 288 -8.43 3.67 -6.00
N VAL A 289 -8.42 2.37 -6.27
CA VAL A 289 -8.65 1.30 -5.28
C VAL A 289 -7.70 0.12 -5.53
N GLU A 290 -7.52 -0.75 -4.54
CA GLU A 290 -6.84 -2.04 -4.71
C GLU A 290 -7.86 -3.15 -4.98
N GLY A 291 -7.51 -4.14 -5.78
CA GLY A 291 -8.35 -5.33 -5.97
C GLY A 291 -8.36 -6.26 -4.75
N VAL A 292 -7.24 -6.31 -4.04
CA VAL A 292 -7.09 -6.87 -2.69
C VAL A 292 -6.19 -5.90 -1.91
N TYR A 293 -6.66 -5.40 -0.79
CA TYR A 293 -5.88 -4.50 0.04
C TYR A 293 -4.73 -5.23 0.75
N SER A 294 -3.54 -4.75 0.52
CA SER A 294 -2.29 -5.43 0.91
C SER A 294 -2.11 -5.56 2.43
N THR A 295 -2.75 -4.71 3.21
CA THR A 295 -2.67 -4.65 4.67
C THR A 295 -3.77 -5.41 5.36
N GLU A 296 -4.99 -5.41 4.79
CA GLU A 296 -6.20 -5.98 5.38
C GLU A 296 -6.58 -7.34 4.75
N GLY A 297 -6.23 -7.56 3.48
CA GLY A 297 -6.63 -8.76 2.74
C GLY A 297 -8.10 -8.79 2.34
N ASP A 298 -8.82 -7.68 2.51
CA ASP A 298 -10.21 -7.52 2.10
C ASP A 298 -10.32 -6.93 0.69
N LEU A 299 -11.55 -6.79 0.20
CA LEU A 299 -11.88 -6.44 -1.17
C LEU A 299 -12.79 -5.20 -1.18
N PRO A 300 -12.69 -4.35 -2.21
CA PRO A 300 -13.69 -3.32 -2.44
C PRO A 300 -14.96 -3.90 -3.09
N ASP A 301 -16.09 -3.21 -2.97
CA ASP A 301 -17.29 -3.51 -3.77
C ASP A 301 -17.14 -2.97 -5.21
N LEU A 302 -16.59 -3.79 -6.09
CA LEU A 302 -16.36 -3.40 -7.48
C LEU A 302 -17.64 -3.00 -8.22
N LYS A 303 -18.79 -3.65 -7.91
CA LYS A 303 -20.06 -3.33 -8.57
C LYS A 303 -20.53 -1.94 -8.24
N GLU A 304 -20.42 -1.58 -6.97
CA GLU A 304 -20.77 -0.24 -6.50
C GLU A 304 -19.79 0.81 -7.04
N LEU A 305 -18.48 0.53 -7.06
CA LEU A 305 -17.48 1.41 -7.67
C LEU A 305 -17.76 1.69 -9.15
N VAL A 306 -18.13 0.68 -9.93
CA VAL A 306 -18.53 0.84 -11.33
C VAL A 306 -19.80 1.68 -11.45
N ARG A 307 -20.77 1.50 -10.56
CA ARG A 307 -21.97 2.35 -10.52
C ARG A 307 -21.61 3.81 -10.25
N LEU A 308 -20.74 4.06 -9.26
CA LEU A 308 -20.32 5.40 -8.87
C LEU A 308 -19.49 6.08 -9.96
N LYS A 309 -18.52 5.38 -10.57
CA LYS A 309 -17.74 5.97 -11.67
C LYS A 309 -18.63 6.44 -12.81
N ARG A 310 -19.67 5.64 -13.17
CA ARG A 310 -20.63 6.01 -14.22
C ARG A 310 -21.50 7.20 -13.81
N LYS A 311 -22.00 7.20 -12.55
CA LYS A 311 -22.81 8.30 -12.01
C LYS A 311 -22.08 9.64 -12.06
N HIS A 312 -20.77 9.63 -11.76
CA HIS A 312 -19.97 10.84 -11.64
C HIS A 312 -19.07 11.11 -12.86
N GLU A 313 -19.19 10.33 -13.93
CA GLU A 313 -18.31 10.45 -15.12
C GLU A 313 -16.82 10.48 -14.71
N ALA A 314 -16.44 9.58 -13.81
CA ALA A 314 -15.08 9.41 -13.32
C ALA A 314 -14.39 8.21 -13.98
N TRP A 315 -13.07 8.18 -13.99
CA TRP A 315 -12.29 7.00 -14.34
C TRP A 315 -12.09 6.13 -13.09
N LEU A 316 -12.02 4.82 -13.30
CA LEU A 316 -11.71 3.85 -12.26
C LEU A 316 -10.40 3.15 -12.61
N MET A 317 -9.43 3.24 -11.72
CA MET A 317 -8.22 2.45 -11.75
C MET A 317 -8.22 1.47 -10.59
N VAL A 318 -7.95 0.19 -10.90
CA VAL A 318 -7.81 -0.86 -9.89
C VAL A 318 -6.38 -1.38 -9.91
N ASP A 319 -5.72 -1.35 -8.76
CA ASP A 319 -4.43 -1.99 -8.53
C ASP A 319 -4.65 -3.47 -8.19
N GLU A 320 -4.37 -4.33 -9.15
CA GLU A 320 -4.52 -5.79 -9.08
C GLU A 320 -3.26 -6.49 -8.52
N ALA A 321 -2.34 -5.77 -7.91
CA ALA A 321 -1.06 -6.32 -7.47
C ALA A 321 -1.20 -7.53 -6.54
N HIS A 322 -2.25 -7.59 -5.72
CA HIS A 322 -2.57 -8.70 -4.82
C HIS A 322 -3.77 -9.54 -5.26
N SER A 323 -4.43 -9.20 -6.35
CA SER A 323 -5.63 -9.90 -6.84
C SER A 323 -5.38 -10.73 -8.10
N ILE A 324 -4.46 -10.32 -8.99
CA ILE A 324 -4.08 -11.12 -10.15
C ILE A 324 -3.44 -12.44 -9.72
N GLY A 325 -3.93 -13.56 -10.25
CA GLY A 325 -3.53 -14.91 -9.83
C GLY A 325 -4.13 -15.35 -8.49
N VAL A 326 -4.96 -14.53 -7.84
CA VAL A 326 -5.55 -14.78 -6.52
C VAL A 326 -7.08 -14.82 -6.57
N LEU A 327 -7.68 -13.79 -7.17
CA LEU A 327 -9.13 -13.66 -7.27
C LEU A 327 -9.68 -14.21 -8.60
N GLY A 328 -10.95 -14.60 -8.56
CA GLY A 328 -11.64 -15.22 -9.67
C GLY A 328 -11.37 -16.73 -9.73
N ARG A 329 -12.16 -17.43 -10.53
CA ARG A 329 -12.05 -18.89 -10.67
C ARG A 329 -10.78 -19.32 -11.39
N THR A 330 -10.28 -18.48 -12.29
CA THR A 330 -9.09 -18.73 -13.11
C THR A 330 -7.94 -17.75 -12.81
N GLY A 331 -8.06 -16.93 -11.74
CA GLY A 331 -7.02 -16.02 -11.32
C GLY A 331 -6.93 -14.72 -12.14
N ARG A 332 -7.98 -14.34 -12.84
CA ARG A 332 -8.01 -13.14 -13.70
C ARG A 332 -8.31 -11.85 -12.94
N GLY A 333 -8.31 -11.91 -11.61
CA GLY A 333 -8.44 -10.75 -10.75
C GLY A 333 -9.87 -10.40 -10.35
N ILE A 334 -10.06 -9.15 -9.90
CA ILE A 334 -11.29 -8.70 -9.25
C ILE A 334 -12.48 -8.65 -10.24
N ALA A 335 -12.24 -8.34 -11.50
CA ALA A 335 -13.29 -8.29 -12.51
C ALA A 335 -13.95 -9.66 -12.70
N GLU A 336 -13.14 -10.74 -12.79
CA GLU A 336 -13.64 -12.11 -12.84
C GLU A 336 -14.38 -12.48 -11.55
N HIS A 337 -13.83 -12.11 -10.39
CA HIS A 337 -14.39 -12.41 -9.07
C HIS A 337 -15.82 -11.87 -8.92
N PHE A 338 -16.06 -10.64 -9.32
CA PHE A 338 -17.39 -10.00 -9.25
C PHE A 338 -18.27 -10.23 -10.45
N ALA A 339 -17.78 -10.97 -11.46
CA ALA A 339 -18.47 -11.16 -12.77
C ALA A 339 -18.81 -9.80 -13.41
N VAL A 340 -17.89 -8.84 -13.33
CA VAL A 340 -17.96 -7.53 -13.99
C VAL A 340 -17.10 -7.58 -15.25
N PRO A 341 -17.54 -7.08 -16.40
CA PRO A 341 -16.69 -6.98 -17.57
C PRO A 341 -15.44 -6.14 -17.28
N ALA A 342 -14.25 -6.62 -17.64
CA ALA A 342 -13.01 -5.88 -17.41
C ALA A 342 -13.00 -4.49 -18.06
N SER A 343 -13.77 -4.30 -19.15
CA SER A 343 -13.98 -3.00 -19.83
C SER A 343 -14.68 -1.94 -18.96
N GLU A 344 -15.28 -2.34 -17.83
CA GLU A 344 -15.85 -1.39 -16.87
C GLU A 344 -14.79 -0.74 -15.98
N ILE A 345 -13.58 -1.28 -15.96
CA ILE A 345 -12.41 -0.70 -15.29
C ILE A 345 -11.58 0.00 -16.36
N ASP A 346 -11.37 1.31 -16.21
CA ASP A 346 -10.68 2.10 -17.23
C ASP A 346 -9.18 1.79 -17.27
N ILE A 347 -8.61 1.48 -16.11
CA ILE A 347 -7.18 1.19 -15.92
C ILE A 347 -7.03 0.02 -14.97
N LEU A 348 -6.56 -1.11 -15.50
CA LEU A 348 -6.10 -2.24 -14.72
C LEU A 348 -4.59 -2.11 -14.56
N MET A 349 -4.13 -1.94 -13.33
CA MET A 349 -2.71 -2.00 -13.00
C MET A 349 -2.41 -3.30 -12.29
N GLY A 350 -1.24 -3.89 -12.49
CA GLY A 350 -0.81 -5.05 -11.75
C GLY A 350 0.70 -5.18 -11.68
N THR A 351 1.16 -6.13 -10.86
CA THR A 351 2.58 -6.45 -10.74
C THR A 351 2.89 -7.84 -11.27
N LEU A 352 4.07 -7.99 -11.84
CA LEU A 352 4.63 -9.28 -12.24
C LEU A 352 5.39 -9.96 -11.07
N SER A 353 5.58 -9.24 -9.96
CA SER A 353 6.53 -9.61 -8.90
C SER A 353 5.94 -10.53 -7.82
N LYS A 354 4.68 -10.95 -7.97
CA LYS A 354 3.97 -11.78 -7.00
C LYS A 354 3.52 -13.10 -7.64
N SER A 355 2.24 -13.27 -7.94
CA SER A 355 1.70 -14.50 -8.56
C SER A 355 2.40 -14.89 -9.87
N LEU A 356 2.94 -13.91 -10.60
CA LEU A 356 3.57 -14.12 -11.91
C LEU A 356 5.09 -14.34 -11.86
N ALA A 357 5.65 -14.59 -10.67
CA ALA A 357 7.00 -15.13 -10.44
C ALA A 357 8.14 -14.36 -11.13
N SER A 358 8.01 -13.03 -11.29
CA SER A 358 8.95 -12.20 -12.03
C SER A 358 9.32 -10.93 -11.26
N CYS A 359 9.82 -9.91 -11.94
CA CYS A 359 9.94 -8.55 -11.45
C CYS A 359 9.50 -7.60 -12.56
N GLY A 360 8.52 -6.76 -12.27
CA GLY A 360 7.92 -5.83 -13.23
C GLY A 360 6.53 -5.39 -12.80
N GLY A 361 5.93 -4.55 -13.62
CA GLY A 361 4.55 -4.15 -13.49
C GLY A 361 3.91 -3.98 -14.85
N TYR A 362 2.60 -3.81 -14.88
CA TYR A 362 1.89 -3.55 -16.14
C TYR A 362 0.70 -2.63 -15.89
N VAL A 363 0.27 -1.97 -16.95
CA VAL A 363 -1.03 -1.32 -17.04
C VAL A 363 -1.77 -1.89 -18.25
N ALA A 364 -3.08 -2.15 -18.11
CA ALA A 364 -3.92 -2.66 -19.18
C ALA A 364 -5.23 -1.86 -19.23
N GLY A 365 -5.81 -1.75 -20.42
CA GLY A 365 -7.03 -1.00 -20.65
C GLY A 365 -7.33 -0.82 -22.14
N ALA A 366 -8.04 0.25 -22.48
CA ALA A 366 -8.37 0.57 -23.84
C ALA A 366 -7.12 0.85 -24.69
N ARG A 367 -7.08 0.35 -25.92
CA ARG A 367 -5.95 0.51 -26.88
C ARG A 367 -5.50 1.95 -27.00
N ARG A 368 -6.43 2.89 -27.08
CA ARG A 368 -6.11 4.32 -27.20
C ARG A 368 -5.30 4.84 -26.00
N LEU A 369 -5.67 4.44 -24.79
CA LEU A 369 -4.96 4.82 -23.55
C LEU A 369 -3.57 4.19 -23.51
N ILE A 370 -3.48 2.89 -23.78
CA ILE A 370 -2.20 2.15 -23.74
C ILE A 370 -1.23 2.71 -24.78
N ARG A 371 -1.71 3.02 -25.98
CA ARG A 371 -0.89 3.66 -27.02
C ARG A 371 -0.41 5.05 -26.57
N TYR A 372 -1.26 5.86 -25.93
CA TYR A 372 -0.88 7.15 -25.39
C TYR A 372 0.26 7.00 -24.36
N LEU A 373 0.10 6.13 -23.38
CA LEU A 373 1.13 5.87 -22.36
C LEU A 373 2.45 5.37 -22.97
N ARG A 374 2.40 4.51 -23.98
CA ARG A 374 3.57 3.95 -24.65
C ARG A 374 4.47 5.03 -25.27
N TYR A 375 3.89 6.13 -25.75
CA TYR A 375 4.64 7.20 -26.42
C TYR A 375 4.91 8.42 -25.54
N THR A 376 4.25 8.57 -24.41
CA THR A 376 4.29 9.80 -23.62
C THR A 376 4.64 9.61 -22.14
N CYS A 377 4.43 8.41 -21.57
CA CYS A 377 4.68 8.19 -20.15
C CYS A 377 6.17 8.22 -19.82
N PRO A 378 6.66 9.21 -19.04
CA PRO A 378 8.09 9.39 -18.78
C PRO A 378 8.76 8.17 -18.16
N GLY A 379 8.12 7.53 -17.18
CA GLY A 379 8.67 6.34 -16.53
C GLY A 379 8.78 5.11 -17.43
N PHE A 380 8.14 5.13 -18.62
CA PHE A 380 8.32 4.13 -19.65
C PHE A 380 9.38 4.53 -20.68
N ILE A 381 9.27 5.75 -21.24
CA ILE A 381 10.12 6.16 -22.38
C ILE A 381 11.55 6.50 -21.98
N PHE A 382 11.79 6.91 -20.72
CA PHE A 382 13.13 7.25 -20.20
C PHE A 382 13.73 6.13 -19.32
N SER A 383 13.05 4.99 -19.20
CA SER A 383 13.56 3.80 -18.50
C SER A 383 14.10 2.77 -19.49
N ALA A 384 15.13 2.03 -19.11
CA ALA A 384 15.49 0.82 -19.85
C ALA A 384 14.32 -0.18 -19.82
N GLY A 385 14.17 -0.98 -20.86
CA GLY A 385 13.10 -1.98 -20.93
C GLY A 385 13.29 -3.07 -19.87
N ILE A 386 12.18 -3.70 -19.47
CA ILE A 386 12.20 -4.89 -18.61
C ILE A 386 13.12 -5.97 -19.20
N SER A 387 13.88 -6.66 -18.36
CA SER A 387 14.84 -7.67 -18.83
C SER A 387 14.14 -8.84 -19.53
N PRO A 388 14.83 -9.49 -20.50
CA PRO A 388 14.32 -10.69 -21.16
C PRO A 388 14.01 -11.82 -20.17
N ALA A 389 14.81 -11.98 -19.14
CA ALA A 389 14.62 -12.96 -18.08
C ALA A 389 13.29 -12.75 -17.35
N ASN A 390 13.02 -11.54 -16.88
CA ASN A 390 11.77 -11.20 -16.20
C ASN A 390 10.57 -11.29 -17.13
N THR A 391 10.72 -10.87 -18.38
CA THR A 391 9.68 -10.99 -19.40
C THR A 391 9.27 -12.43 -19.64
N ALA A 392 10.26 -13.33 -19.80
CA ALA A 392 10.05 -14.77 -20.01
C ALA A 392 9.41 -15.44 -18.79
N ALA A 393 9.87 -15.09 -17.58
CA ALA A 393 9.31 -15.62 -16.34
C ALA A 393 7.80 -15.31 -16.24
N ALA A 394 7.41 -14.03 -16.40
CA ALA A 394 6.02 -13.61 -16.34
C ALA A 394 5.16 -14.26 -17.43
N LEU A 395 5.66 -14.30 -18.67
CA LEU A 395 4.98 -14.93 -19.80
C LEU A 395 4.69 -16.40 -19.50
N ARG A 396 5.72 -17.16 -19.07
CA ARG A 396 5.55 -18.57 -18.76
C ARG A 396 4.65 -18.80 -17.54
N ALA A 397 4.74 -17.94 -16.53
CA ALA A 397 3.87 -18.02 -15.36
C ALA A 397 2.40 -17.89 -15.75
N ILE A 398 2.02 -16.92 -16.60
CA ILE A 398 0.64 -16.77 -17.08
C ILE A 398 0.20 -18.01 -17.85
N GLU A 399 1.03 -18.55 -18.76
CA GLU A 399 0.72 -19.77 -19.52
C GLU A 399 0.46 -20.96 -18.58
N ILE A 400 1.22 -21.09 -17.48
CA ILE A 400 0.99 -22.13 -16.48
C ILE A 400 -0.32 -21.90 -15.73
N VAL A 401 -0.63 -20.67 -15.32
CA VAL A 401 -1.88 -20.37 -14.62
C VAL A 401 -3.09 -20.67 -15.51
N GLU A 402 -3.02 -20.36 -16.82
CA GLU A 402 -4.09 -20.71 -17.79
C GLU A 402 -4.24 -22.23 -17.96
N ALA A 403 -3.14 -22.98 -17.93
CA ALA A 403 -3.14 -24.45 -18.08
C ALA A 403 -3.51 -25.19 -16.78
N GLU A 404 -3.16 -24.61 -15.62
CA GLU A 404 -3.32 -25.22 -14.29
C GLU A 404 -4.14 -24.33 -13.34
N PRO A 405 -5.45 -24.09 -13.63
CA PRO A 405 -6.30 -23.22 -12.78
C PRO A 405 -6.51 -23.81 -11.37
N SER A 406 -6.19 -25.09 -11.15
CA SER A 406 -6.19 -25.70 -9.83
C SER A 406 -5.28 -24.98 -8.82
N ARG A 407 -4.19 -24.34 -9.27
CA ARG A 407 -3.31 -23.56 -8.38
C ARG A 407 -4.03 -22.41 -7.72
N VAL A 408 -4.94 -21.76 -8.43
CA VAL A 408 -5.78 -20.68 -7.88
C VAL A 408 -6.78 -21.24 -6.88
N GLU A 409 -7.36 -22.40 -7.16
CA GLU A 409 -8.27 -23.09 -6.25
C GLU A 409 -7.53 -23.57 -4.98
N ASP A 410 -6.35 -24.16 -5.12
CA ASP A 410 -5.52 -24.60 -3.98
C ASP A 410 -5.17 -23.41 -3.06
N LEU A 411 -4.80 -22.26 -3.63
CA LEU A 411 -4.58 -21.02 -2.88
C LEU A 411 -5.84 -20.60 -2.13
N ARG A 412 -7.00 -20.61 -2.78
CA ARG A 412 -8.27 -20.22 -2.20
C ARG A 412 -8.67 -21.14 -1.04
N VAL A 413 -8.49 -22.45 -1.21
CA VAL A 413 -8.74 -23.46 -0.17
C VAL A 413 -7.81 -23.24 1.02
N ASN A 414 -6.51 -23.03 0.77
CA ASN A 414 -5.52 -22.78 1.81
C ASN A 414 -5.81 -21.50 2.60
N ALA A 415 -6.18 -20.41 1.91
CA ALA A 415 -6.53 -19.15 2.54
C ALA A 415 -7.78 -19.29 3.42
N ALA A 416 -8.85 -19.92 2.91
CA ALA A 416 -10.07 -20.16 3.67
C ALA A 416 -9.82 -21.09 4.88
N THR A 417 -8.97 -22.12 4.71
CA THR A 417 -8.60 -23.04 5.79
C THR A 417 -7.81 -22.33 6.88
N PHE A 418 -6.80 -21.53 6.50
CA PHE A 418 -6.03 -20.75 7.47
C PHE A 418 -6.93 -19.77 8.24
N ALA A 419 -7.77 -19.00 7.54
CA ALA A 419 -8.67 -18.03 8.16
C ALA A 419 -9.64 -18.72 9.14
N ARG A 420 -10.23 -19.84 8.76
CA ARG A 420 -11.12 -20.64 9.63
C ARG A 420 -10.39 -21.14 10.87
N MET A 421 -9.18 -21.68 10.72
CA MET A 421 -8.37 -22.16 11.85
C MET A 421 -7.98 -21.01 12.78
N ALA A 422 -7.57 -19.86 12.23
CA ALA A 422 -7.18 -18.68 12.99
C ALA A 422 -8.35 -18.14 13.82
N LEU A 423 -9.53 -17.98 13.21
CA LEU A 423 -10.75 -17.55 13.91
C LEU A 423 -11.16 -18.55 15.00
N ALA A 424 -11.10 -19.87 14.72
CA ALA A 424 -11.40 -20.91 15.72
C ALA A 424 -10.42 -20.90 16.90
N SER A 425 -9.19 -20.40 16.70
CA SER A 425 -8.19 -20.23 17.74
C SER A 425 -8.28 -18.87 18.46
N GLY A 426 -9.27 -18.03 18.14
CA GLY A 426 -9.49 -16.72 18.77
C GLY A 426 -8.58 -15.60 18.23
N LEU A 427 -7.83 -15.83 17.12
CA LEU A 427 -6.99 -14.82 16.52
C LEU A 427 -7.83 -13.77 15.77
N ASP A 428 -7.48 -12.50 15.93
CA ASP A 428 -8.10 -11.40 15.20
C ASP A 428 -7.46 -11.28 13.80
N ILE A 429 -8.20 -11.65 12.77
CA ILE A 429 -7.76 -11.55 11.36
C ILE A 429 -8.37 -10.34 10.64
N GLY A 430 -8.94 -9.40 11.39
CA GLY A 430 -9.59 -8.22 10.82
C GLY A 430 -10.74 -8.58 9.89
N ARG A 431 -10.75 -8.01 8.70
CA ARG A 431 -11.79 -8.22 7.67
C ARG A 431 -11.39 -9.24 6.60
N SER A 432 -10.18 -9.80 6.68
CA SER A 432 -9.70 -10.74 5.67
C SER A 432 -10.45 -12.07 5.74
N ALA A 433 -11.07 -12.47 4.65
CA ALA A 433 -11.81 -13.73 4.58
C ALA A 433 -11.67 -14.44 3.23
N HIS A 434 -11.10 -13.81 2.19
CA HIS A 434 -11.28 -14.29 0.82
C HIS A 434 -10.05 -14.18 -0.08
N SER A 435 -8.91 -13.73 0.44
CA SER A 435 -7.69 -13.56 -0.34
C SER A 435 -6.51 -14.32 0.26
N GLY A 436 -5.41 -14.40 -0.50
CA GLY A 436 -4.16 -14.98 -0.02
C GLY A 436 -3.41 -14.14 1.03
N VAL A 437 -3.99 -13.02 1.49
CA VAL A 437 -3.42 -12.13 2.51
C VAL A 437 -4.27 -12.22 3.77
N VAL A 438 -3.70 -12.72 4.86
CA VAL A 438 -4.41 -12.84 6.14
C VAL A 438 -3.58 -12.16 7.24
N PRO A 439 -3.99 -10.97 7.71
CA PRO A 439 -3.36 -10.35 8.87
C PRO A 439 -3.78 -11.07 10.16
N VAL A 440 -2.89 -11.09 11.15
CA VAL A 440 -3.23 -11.37 12.54
C VAL A 440 -2.90 -10.12 13.34
N ILE A 441 -3.93 -9.40 13.78
CA ILE A 441 -3.79 -8.12 14.47
C ILE A 441 -3.34 -8.39 15.91
N VAL A 442 -2.24 -7.76 16.32
CA VAL A 442 -1.62 -8.00 17.62
C VAL A 442 -1.49 -6.73 18.48
N GLY A 443 -1.79 -5.56 17.93
CA GLY A 443 -1.84 -4.30 18.65
C GLY A 443 -0.56 -3.48 18.54
N GLY A 444 0.40 -3.65 19.43
CA GLY A 444 1.60 -2.81 19.50
C GLY A 444 2.73 -3.23 18.54
N ASP A 445 3.52 -2.26 18.05
CA ASP A 445 4.63 -2.48 17.12
C ASP A 445 5.69 -3.43 17.71
N MET A 446 6.13 -3.17 18.95
CA MET A 446 7.12 -4.01 19.64
C MET A 446 6.61 -5.44 19.85
N GLN A 447 5.30 -5.61 20.10
CA GLN A 447 4.68 -6.92 20.23
C GLN A 447 4.71 -7.68 18.90
N ALA A 448 4.37 -7.02 17.79
CA ALA A 448 4.42 -7.62 16.46
C ALA A 448 5.85 -8.08 16.08
N MET A 449 6.86 -7.26 16.38
CA MET A 449 8.27 -7.59 16.14
C MET A 449 8.72 -8.78 17.00
N ARG A 450 8.38 -8.79 18.29
CA ARG A 450 8.67 -9.91 19.21
C ARG A 450 8.04 -11.21 18.71
N LEU A 451 6.75 -11.18 18.38
CA LEU A 451 6.03 -12.36 17.87
C LEU A 451 6.64 -12.87 16.56
N SER A 452 7.06 -11.99 15.65
CA SER A 452 7.77 -12.39 14.42
C SER A 452 9.08 -13.11 14.75
N ASN A 453 9.88 -12.62 15.71
CA ASN A 453 11.12 -13.25 16.14
C ASN A 453 10.88 -14.62 16.78
N GLU A 454 9.90 -14.72 17.67
CA GLU A 454 9.55 -15.97 18.35
C GLU A 454 9.02 -17.03 17.38
N LEU A 455 8.20 -16.63 16.40
CA LEU A 455 7.72 -17.51 15.34
C LEU A 455 8.85 -17.96 14.42
N PHE A 456 9.76 -17.05 14.06
CA PHE A 456 10.94 -17.40 13.27
C PHE A 456 11.83 -18.42 14.00
N ALA A 457 12.05 -18.23 15.29
CA ALA A 457 12.77 -19.19 16.13
C ALA A 457 12.06 -20.56 16.18
N ALA A 458 10.73 -20.58 16.09
CA ALA A 458 9.91 -21.78 16.08
C ALA A 458 9.72 -22.40 14.67
N GLY A 459 10.36 -21.88 13.63
CA GLY A 459 10.30 -22.43 12.29
C GLY A 459 9.23 -21.86 11.37
N ILE A 460 8.63 -20.70 11.72
CA ILE A 460 7.62 -19.97 10.92
C ILE A 460 8.19 -18.63 10.50
N ASN A 461 8.33 -18.41 9.21
CA ASN A 461 8.71 -17.11 8.65
C ASN A 461 7.45 -16.28 8.34
N VAL A 462 7.19 -15.26 9.17
CA VAL A 462 6.11 -14.28 8.96
C VAL A 462 6.63 -12.89 9.34
N GLN A 463 6.30 -11.88 8.54
CA GLN A 463 6.77 -10.52 8.75
C GLN A 463 5.77 -9.68 9.56
N PRO A 464 6.26 -8.84 10.48
CA PRO A 464 5.42 -7.86 11.15
C PRO A 464 5.14 -6.69 10.20
N LEU A 465 3.96 -6.13 10.30
CA LEU A 465 3.58 -4.87 9.69
C LEU A 465 3.27 -3.88 10.81
N VAL A 466 4.03 -2.81 10.88
CA VAL A 466 4.07 -1.86 12.00
C VAL A 466 3.90 -0.44 11.50
N SER A 467 3.70 0.51 12.40
CA SER A 467 3.65 1.93 12.08
C SER A 467 4.93 2.38 11.34
N PRO A 468 4.85 3.27 10.33
CA PRO A 468 3.64 3.98 9.82
C PRO A 468 2.88 3.24 8.71
N ALA A 469 3.21 1.98 8.40
CA ALA A 469 2.52 1.20 7.36
C ALA A 469 1.11 0.77 7.79
N VAL A 470 0.83 0.79 9.08
CA VAL A 470 -0.50 0.62 9.69
C VAL A 470 -0.67 1.64 10.81
N GLU A 471 -1.89 1.88 11.22
CA GLU A 471 -2.21 2.78 12.32
C GLU A 471 -1.55 2.33 13.64
N PRO A 472 -1.10 3.26 14.49
CA PRO A 472 -0.61 2.94 15.83
C PRO A 472 -1.62 2.10 16.61
N GLY A 473 -1.15 1.05 17.29
CA GLY A 473 -2.02 0.11 17.99
C GLY A 473 -2.73 -0.93 17.11
N ARG A 474 -2.46 -0.94 15.81
CA ARG A 474 -3.01 -1.90 14.83
C ARG A 474 -1.92 -2.73 14.14
N ALA A 475 -0.73 -2.82 14.75
CA ALA A 475 0.35 -3.67 14.26
C ALA A 475 -0.11 -5.13 14.15
N ARG A 476 0.41 -5.83 13.17
CA ARG A 476 -0.03 -7.18 12.80
C ARG A 476 1.09 -8.04 12.27
N LEU A 477 0.91 -9.34 12.32
CA LEU A 477 1.66 -10.30 11.53
C LEU A 477 0.89 -10.53 10.23
N ARG A 478 1.55 -10.40 9.07
CA ARG A 478 0.90 -10.53 7.77
C ARG A 478 1.27 -11.85 7.11
N PHE A 479 0.33 -12.81 7.13
CA PHE A 479 0.49 -14.11 6.51
C PHE A 479 0.12 -14.06 5.03
N PHE A 480 1.05 -14.44 4.17
CA PHE A 480 0.81 -14.66 2.75
C PHE A 480 0.66 -16.15 2.50
N LEU A 481 -0.52 -16.56 2.05
CA LEU A 481 -0.82 -17.95 1.74
C LEU A 481 -0.34 -18.27 0.31
N SER A 482 0.01 -19.54 0.11
CA SER A 482 0.44 -20.04 -1.20
C SER A 482 -0.31 -21.32 -1.53
N SER A 483 -0.51 -21.60 -2.80
CA SER A 483 -1.04 -22.88 -3.30
C SER A 483 -0.18 -24.09 -2.88
N LEU A 484 1.07 -23.84 -2.47
CA LEU A 484 2.00 -24.88 -2.03
C LEU A 484 1.93 -25.21 -0.55
N HIS A 485 1.18 -24.45 0.27
CA HIS A 485 1.03 -24.75 1.68
C HIS A 485 0.20 -26.03 1.87
N THR A 486 0.58 -26.82 2.86
CA THR A 486 -0.18 -28.01 3.29
C THR A 486 -0.98 -27.72 4.54
N ASP A 487 -1.97 -28.56 4.85
CA ASP A 487 -2.76 -28.45 6.10
C ASP A 487 -1.87 -28.49 7.36
N GLU A 488 -0.76 -29.23 7.31
CA GLU A 488 0.24 -29.26 8.37
C GLU A 488 0.91 -27.89 8.56
N HIS A 489 1.36 -27.26 7.47
CA HIS A 489 1.93 -25.91 7.49
C HIS A 489 0.95 -24.90 8.10
N LEU A 490 -0.31 -24.93 7.65
CA LEU A 490 -1.36 -24.02 8.12
C LEU A 490 -1.66 -24.24 9.61
N GLY A 491 -1.86 -25.51 10.02
CA GLY A 491 -2.15 -25.88 11.40
C GLY A 491 -1.00 -25.56 12.36
N GLN A 492 0.25 -25.78 11.93
CA GLN A 492 1.43 -25.43 12.72
C GLN A 492 1.52 -23.91 12.91
N ALA A 493 1.36 -23.12 11.84
CA ALA A 493 1.44 -21.66 11.92
C ALA A 493 0.36 -21.08 12.83
N VAL A 494 -0.89 -21.49 12.68
CA VAL A 494 -2.01 -20.99 13.51
C VAL A 494 -1.79 -21.36 14.99
N ARG A 495 -1.47 -22.62 15.30
CA ARG A 495 -1.23 -23.06 16.67
C ARG A 495 -0.11 -22.28 17.33
N LEU A 496 1.06 -22.21 16.67
CA LEU A 496 2.21 -21.50 17.21
C LEU A 496 1.96 -20.00 17.37
N THR A 497 1.15 -19.40 16.51
CA THR A 497 0.76 -17.99 16.62
C THR A 497 -0.19 -17.78 17.79
N ALA A 498 -1.24 -18.61 17.92
CA ALA A 498 -2.20 -18.51 19.02
C ALA A 498 -1.53 -18.72 20.38
N ASP A 499 -0.68 -19.75 20.50
CA ASP A 499 0.08 -20.03 21.72
C ASP A 499 0.88 -18.80 22.21
N ARG A 500 1.45 -18.02 21.30
CA ARG A 500 2.27 -16.84 21.62
C ARG A 500 1.45 -15.57 21.83
N VAL A 501 0.41 -15.37 21.04
CA VAL A 501 -0.48 -14.21 21.20
C VAL A 501 -1.20 -14.27 22.55
N PHE A 502 -1.60 -15.46 22.99
CA PHE A 502 -2.33 -15.66 24.26
C PHE A 502 -1.44 -16.08 25.43
N ALA A 503 -0.14 -16.32 25.21
CA ALA A 503 0.79 -16.52 26.32
C ALA A 503 0.77 -15.29 27.22
N ARG A 504 0.37 -15.44 28.50
CA ARG A 504 0.54 -14.36 29.48
C ARG A 504 2.02 -14.00 29.54
N PRO A 505 2.40 -12.71 29.49
CA PRO A 505 3.78 -12.35 29.80
C PRO A 505 4.10 -12.96 31.16
N ALA A 506 5.18 -13.74 31.26
CA ALA A 506 5.69 -14.19 32.53
C ALA A 506 5.89 -12.93 33.38
N LEU A 507 5.06 -12.75 34.41
CA LEU A 507 5.25 -11.72 35.42
C LEU A 507 6.69 -11.87 35.89
N GLY A 508 7.56 -10.92 35.48
CA GLY A 508 8.96 -10.91 35.86
C GLY A 508 9.08 -11.06 37.38
N ARG A 509 9.84 -12.07 37.77
CA ARG A 509 10.33 -12.20 39.16
C ARG A 509 11.50 -11.26 39.35
#